data_597dcb009991b86c6c483f9fcf9d45b3
#
_entry.id   597dcb009991b86c6c483f9fcf9d45b3
#
_cell.length_a   1.000
_cell.length_b   1.000
_cell.length_c   1.000
_cell.angle_alpha   90.00
_cell.angle_beta   90.00
_cell.angle_gamma   90.00
#
_symmetry.space_group_name_H-M   'P 1'
#
loop_
_entity.id
_entity.type
_entity.pdbx_description
1 polymer ?
#
loop_
_entity_poly.entity_id
_entity_poly.type
_entity_poly.pdbx_seq_one_letter_code
_entity_poly.pdbx_strand_id
1 'polypeptide(L)'
;MAVLCHDSTINATARNADGSKIVGVKSIQVMTYEELLQDDFGIAAGEAYRGTRIPTFREWIAFCREADVTPYIELKSRMTTEQVQTLMQLVEEAGMTDRAVWISFTWNLRMLQDVVAANPEAEVGLLSNGLANTTVAMAKTLQTGQNRVFLDVLHTAVNGLSMQLAAQAGLEVEAYTVNDAELAEALTSLGVVGITTNTLLPAATTAEPMQLQDAEAIVARFAQDFTMTSELEP
;
A
#
# COMPACT_ATOMS: atom_id res chain seq x y z
N MET A 1 11.40 17.79 -2.33
CA MET A 1 10.00 17.68 -2.80
C MET A 1 9.55 16.23 -2.68
N ALA A 2 8.33 15.96 -2.23
CA ALA A 2 7.79 14.60 -2.18
C ALA A 2 7.16 14.22 -3.53
N VAL A 3 7.45 13.02 -4.01
CA VAL A 3 6.94 12.45 -5.28
C VAL A 3 6.38 11.04 -5.03
N LEU A 4 5.59 10.52 -5.96
CA LEU A 4 5.02 9.18 -5.89
C LEU A 4 5.87 8.20 -6.69
N CYS A 5 6.36 7.16 -6.02
CA CYS A 5 7.08 6.07 -6.68
C CYS A 5 6.90 4.78 -5.87
N HIS A 6 6.61 3.68 -6.56
CA HIS A 6 6.52 2.38 -5.88
C HIS A 6 7.90 1.86 -5.47
N ASP A 7 8.90 1.93 -6.35
CA ASP A 7 10.21 1.34 -6.14
C ASP A 7 11.21 2.32 -5.52
N SER A 8 12.24 1.79 -4.87
CA SER A 8 13.36 2.59 -4.36
C SER A 8 14.24 3.18 -5.47
N THR A 9 14.09 2.68 -6.71
CA THR A 9 14.78 3.16 -7.91
C THR A 9 13.78 3.46 -9.01
N ILE A 10 14.13 4.36 -9.92
CA ILE A 10 13.26 4.70 -11.06
C ILE A 10 13.49 3.80 -12.29
N ASN A 11 14.43 2.86 -12.23
CA ASN A 11 14.90 2.08 -13.38
C ASN A 11 13.83 1.21 -14.05
N ALA A 12 12.86 0.69 -13.27
CA ALA A 12 11.77 -0.11 -13.82
C ALA A 12 10.72 0.77 -14.52
N THR A 13 10.38 1.91 -13.93
CA THR A 13 9.25 2.76 -14.32
C THR A 13 9.63 3.90 -15.26
N ALA A 14 10.91 4.33 -15.26
CA ALA A 14 11.37 5.43 -16.11
C ALA A 14 12.31 4.98 -17.25
N ARG A 15 12.47 5.87 -18.21
CA ARG A 15 13.42 5.77 -19.32
C ARG A 15 14.15 7.10 -19.47
N ASN A 16 15.32 7.09 -20.12
CA ASN A 16 15.95 8.33 -20.57
C ASN A 16 15.01 9.07 -21.53
N ALA A 17 15.20 10.38 -21.72
CA ALA A 17 14.35 11.21 -22.59
C ALA A 17 14.28 10.70 -24.05
N ASP A 18 15.31 10.00 -24.53
CA ASP A 18 15.32 9.36 -25.85
C ASP A 18 14.55 8.02 -25.91
N GLY A 19 14.05 7.53 -24.77
CA GLY A 19 13.32 6.27 -24.62
C GLY A 19 14.20 5.06 -24.32
N SER A 20 15.51 5.21 -24.25
CA SER A 20 16.44 4.12 -23.90
C SER A 20 16.33 3.76 -22.42
N LYS A 21 16.70 2.51 -22.09
CA LYS A 21 16.74 2.06 -20.68
C LYS A 21 17.80 2.83 -19.90
N ILE A 22 17.47 3.19 -18.66
CA ILE A 22 18.41 3.80 -17.73
C ILE A 22 19.50 2.79 -17.39
N VAL A 23 20.76 3.20 -17.57
CA VAL A 23 21.94 2.41 -17.21
C VAL A 23 22.41 2.79 -15.80
N GLY A 24 22.81 1.79 -15.03
CA GLY A 24 23.17 1.97 -13.63
C GLY A 24 21.93 2.12 -12.73
N VAL A 25 22.14 2.31 -11.44
CA VAL A 25 21.07 2.42 -10.45
C VAL A 25 20.77 3.89 -10.15
N LYS A 26 19.56 4.34 -10.43
CA LYS A 26 19.06 5.67 -10.04
C LYS A 26 18.12 5.53 -8.83
N SER A 27 18.64 5.74 -7.64
CA SER A 27 17.84 5.74 -6.41
C SER A 27 17.06 7.04 -6.25
N ILE A 28 15.75 6.94 -6.12
CA ILE A 28 14.86 8.10 -5.98
C ILE A 28 15.15 8.91 -4.71
N GLN A 29 15.68 8.28 -3.67
CA GLN A 29 15.92 8.92 -2.37
C GLN A 29 17.04 9.98 -2.41
N VAL A 30 17.92 9.91 -3.40
CA VAL A 30 19.08 10.81 -3.52
C VAL A 30 18.96 11.74 -4.74
N MET A 31 17.88 11.66 -5.50
CA MET A 31 17.65 12.52 -6.66
C MET A 31 16.85 13.79 -6.26
N THR A 32 17.21 14.89 -6.89
CA THR A 32 16.39 16.11 -6.87
C THR A 32 15.20 15.97 -7.81
N TYR A 33 14.18 16.80 -7.63
CA TYR A 33 13.03 16.80 -8.53
C TYR A 33 13.42 17.23 -9.96
N GLU A 34 14.35 18.18 -10.08
CA GLU A 34 14.92 18.63 -11.35
C GLU A 34 15.62 17.50 -12.11
N GLU A 35 16.32 16.61 -11.41
CA GLU A 35 16.93 15.41 -11.99
C GLU A 35 15.86 14.41 -12.44
N LEU A 36 14.81 14.20 -11.64
CA LEU A 36 13.70 13.33 -12.02
C LEU A 36 12.96 13.81 -13.26
N LEU A 37 12.88 15.12 -13.49
CA LEU A 37 12.26 15.72 -14.69
C LEU A 37 13.04 15.47 -15.98
N GLN A 38 14.27 14.96 -15.91
CA GLN A 38 15.07 14.60 -17.10
C GLN A 38 14.69 13.21 -17.65
N ASP A 39 13.97 12.42 -16.89
CA ASP A 39 13.55 11.06 -17.24
C ASP A 39 12.05 11.02 -17.61
N ASP A 40 11.69 10.09 -18.50
CA ASP A 40 10.31 9.86 -18.94
C ASP A 40 9.69 8.70 -18.18
N PHE A 41 8.63 8.96 -17.41
CA PHE A 41 7.95 7.98 -16.56
C PHE A 41 6.75 7.30 -17.26
N GLY A 42 6.47 7.63 -18.50
CA GLY A 42 5.33 7.05 -19.22
C GLY A 42 5.73 6.07 -20.31
N ILE A 43 6.84 6.31 -20.99
CA ILE A 43 7.22 5.53 -22.18
C ILE A 43 7.46 4.04 -21.86
N ALA A 44 7.83 3.71 -20.62
CA ALA A 44 7.95 2.31 -20.18
C ALA A 44 6.63 1.55 -20.26
N ALA A 45 5.50 2.24 -20.08
CA ALA A 45 4.15 1.68 -20.20
C ALA A 45 3.63 1.71 -21.65
N GLY A 46 4.30 2.43 -22.56
CA GLY A 46 3.95 2.49 -23.97
C GLY A 46 4.15 3.89 -24.56
N GLU A 47 4.33 3.94 -25.88
CA GLU A 47 4.61 5.19 -26.61
C GLU A 47 3.50 6.25 -26.45
N ALA A 48 2.26 5.82 -26.22
CA ALA A 48 1.14 6.73 -25.99
C ALA A 48 1.28 7.58 -24.70
N TYR A 49 2.14 7.15 -23.77
CA TYR A 49 2.38 7.83 -22.49
C TYR A 49 3.70 8.61 -22.46
N ARG A 50 4.40 8.70 -23.60
CA ARG A 50 5.65 9.47 -23.72
C ARG A 50 5.47 10.90 -23.21
N GLY A 51 6.45 11.40 -22.48
CA GLY A 51 6.46 12.73 -21.88
C GLY A 51 5.76 12.82 -20.51
N THR A 52 5.31 11.69 -19.96
CA THR A 52 4.74 11.67 -18.60
C THR A 52 5.83 11.94 -17.57
N ARG A 53 5.55 12.88 -16.65
CA ARG A 53 6.44 13.19 -15.54
C ARG A 53 6.03 12.44 -14.30
N ILE A 54 6.98 12.21 -13.38
CA ILE A 54 6.67 11.69 -12.06
C ILE A 54 5.75 12.67 -11.32
N PRO A 55 4.60 12.21 -10.79
CA PRO A 55 3.70 13.11 -10.06
C PRO A 55 4.29 13.50 -8.71
N THR A 56 4.10 14.75 -8.34
CA THR A 56 4.36 15.20 -6.98
C THR A 56 3.25 14.75 -6.03
N PHE A 57 3.57 14.63 -4.74
CA PHE A 57 2.57 14.32 -3.72
C PHE A 57 1.45 15.38 -3.68
N ARG A 58 1.79 16.66 -3.89
CA ARG A 58 0.81 17.77 -3.92
C ARG A 58 -0.18 17.63 -5.09
N GLU A 59 0.30 17.27 -6.29
CA GLU A 59 -0.57 17.04 -7.45
C GLU A 59 -1.51 15.87 -7.21
N TRP A 60 -0.99 14.79 -6.65
CA TRP A 60 -1.76 13.57 -6.40
C TRP A 60 -2.84 13.77 -5.32
N ILE A 61 -2.53 14.42 -4.20
CA ILE A 61 -3.53 14.64 -3.15
C ILE A 61 -4.65 15.60 -3.61
N ALA A 62 -4.32 16.56 -4.46
CA ALA A 62 -5.31 17.42 -5.11
C ALA A 62 -6.21 16.61 -6.05
N PHE A 63 -5.63 15.70 -6.83
CA PHE A 63 -6.38 14.77 -7.67
C PHE A 63 -7.31 13.86 -6.85
N CYS A 64 -6.86 13.30 -5.74
CA CYS A 64 -7.70 12.47 -4.85
C CYS A 64 -8.92 13.25 -4.36
N ARG A 65 -8.74 14.52 -4.00
CA ARG A 65 -9.84 15.40 -3.60
C ARG A 65 -10.82 15.66 -4.74
N GLU A 66 -10.34 15.98 -5.93
CA GLU A 66 -11.17 16.25 -7.11
C GLU A 66 -11.93 15.02 -7.58
N ALA A 67 -11.29 13.84 -7.51
CA ALA A 67 -11.89 12.56 -7.89
C ALA A 67 -12.79 11.97 -6.79
N ASP A 68 -12.88 12.61 -5.63
CA ASP A 68 -13.65 12.15 -4.46
C ASP A 68 -13.25 10.74 -3.98
N VAL A 69 -11.94 10.44 -4.00
CA VAL A 69 -11.39 9.16 -3.56
C VAL A 69 -10.58 9.30 -2.28
N THR A 70 -10.52 8.24 -1.48
CA THR A 70 -9.73 8.15 -0.26
C THR A 70 -8.27 7.92 -0.60
N PRO A 71 -7.33 8.81 -0.20
CA PRO A 71 -5.91 8.58 -0.44
C PRO A 71 -5.33 7.59 0.58
N TYR A 72 -4.81 6.46 0.09
CA TYR A 72 -3.96 5.56 0.86
C TYR A 72 -2.49 5.95 0.64
N ILE A 73 -1.85 6.44 1.69
CA ILE A 73 -0.52 7.08 1.64
C ILE A 73 0.51 6.12 2.25
N GLU A 74 1.26 5.41 1.40
CA GLU A 74 2.35 4.56 1.88
C GLU A 74 3.60 5.38 2.18
N LEU A 75 4.01 5.41 3.45
CA LEU A 75 5.30 5.92 3.89
C LEU A 75 6.38 4.85 3.66
N LYS A 76 6.92 4.80 2.44
CA LYS A 76 7.78 3.71 1.98
C LYS A 76 9.28 3.94 2.25
N SER A 77 9.76 5.13 1.99
CA SER A 77 11.14 5.51 2.28
C SER A 77 11.31 5.91 3.74
N ARG A 78 12.49 5.69 4.32
CA ARG A 78 12.79 6.22 5.65
C ARG A 78 12.74 7.74 5.63
N MET A 79 11.86 8.30 6.43
CA MET A 79 11.66 9.74 6.58
C MET A 79 11.99 10.19 7.98
N THR A 80 12.41 11.45 8.13
CA THR A 80 12.47 12.09 9.44
C THR A 80 11.07 12.46 9.92
N THR A 81 10.90 12.74 11.21
CA THR A 81 9.63 13.21 11.77
C THR A 81 9.15 14.47 11.07
N GLU A 82 10.04 15.40 10.76
CA GLU A 82 9.72 16.67 10.06
C GLU A 82 9.21 16.41 8.63
N GLN A 83 9.78 15.38 7.95
CA GLN A 83 9.32 15.00 6.61
C GLN A 83 7.92 14.38 6.66
N VAL A 84 7.63 13.53 7.64
CA VAL A 84 6.27 12.98 7.86
C VAL A 84 5.29 14.12 8.14
N GLN A 85 5.63 15.04 9.05
CA GLN A 85 4.80 16.21 9.36
C GLN A 85 4.58 17.11 8.14
N THR A 86 5.60 17.26 7.27
CA THR A 86 5.44 18.01 6.01
C THR A 86 4.40 17.34 5.08
N LEU A 87 4.38 16.01 4.99
CA LEU A 87 3.35 15.32 4.21
C LEU A 87 1.96 15.50 4.82
N MET A 88 1.85 15.40 6.15
CA MET A 88 0.59 15.63 6.86
C MET A 88 0.07 17.04 6.64
N GLN A 89 0.94 18.05 6.66
CA GLN A 89 0.57 19.43 6.34
C GLN A 89 0.06 19.57 4.90
N LEU A 90 0.66 18.89 3.92
CA LEU A 90 0.17 18.90 2.53
C LEU A 90 -1.22 18.28 2.40
N VAL A 91 -1.52 17.24 3.20
CA VAL A 91 -2.85 16.63 3.27
C VAL A 91 -3.87 17.59 3.90
N GLU A 92 -3.48 18.28 4.97
CA GLU A 92 -4.30 19.32 5.61
C GLU A 92 -4.59 20.51 4.66
N GLU A 93 -3.57 21.04 3.99
CA GLU A 93 -3.71 22.09 2.97
C GLU A 93 -4.66 21.69 1.84
N ALA A 94 -4.70 20.40 1.50
CA ALA A 94 -5.64 19.84 0.52
C ALA A 94 -7.06 19.63 1.07
N GLY A 95 -7.29 19.77 2.39
CA GLY A 95 -8.57 19.48 3.04
C GLY A 95 -8.93 18.00 3.06
N MET A 96 -7.91 17.11 3.16
CA MET A 96 -8.09 15.66 3.10
C MET A 96 -7.73 14.94 4.41
N THR A 97 -7.53 15.68 5.51
CA THR A 97 -7.08 15.12 6.80
C THR A 97 -7.99 14.01 7.31
N ASP A 98 -9.31 14.22 7.25
CA ASP A 98 -10.30 13.26 7.78
C ASP A 98 -10.52 12.04 6.86
N ARG A 99 -9.88 12.03 5.70
CA ARG A 99 -10.03 10.97 4.68
C ARG A 99 -8.75 10.21 4.40
N ALA A 100 -7.59 10.77 4.79
CA ALA A 100 -6.30 10.19 4.49
C ALA A 100 -6.05 8.96 5.36
N VAL A 101 -5.66 7.87 4.72
CA VAL A 101 -5.21 6.63 5.36
C VAL A 101 -3.70 6.53 5.20
N TRP A 102 -2.99 6.36 6.31
CA TRP A 102 -1.53 6.27 6.33
C TRP A 102 -1.10 4.83 6.52
N ILE A 103 -0.32 4.30 5.60
CA ILE A 103 0.16 2.93 5.68
C ILE A 103 1.68 2.86 5.64
N SER A 104 2.27 1.89 6.30
CA SER A 104 3.71 1.62 6.25
C SER A 104 4.02 0.23 6.76
N PHE A 105 5.14 -0.33 6.30
CA PHE A 105 5.61 -1.63 6.74
C PHE A 105 6.13 -1.63 8.19
N THR A 106 6.08 -2.80 8.81
CA THR A 106 6.54 -3.05 10.19
C THR A 106 7.95 -2.51 10.47
N TRP A 107 8.85 -2.57 9.50
CA TRP A 107 10.23 -2.02 9.65
C TRP A 107 10.31 -0.50 9.62
N ASN A 108 9.22 0.16 9.29
CA ASN A 108 9.06 1.60 9.28
C ASN A 108 8.01 2.09 10.30
N LEU A 109 7.64 1.26 11.27
CA LEU A 109 6.61 1.51 12.29
C LEU A 109 6.69 2.91 12.92
N ARG A 110 7.91 3.41 13.15
CA ARG A 110 8.14 4.75 13.71
C ARG A 110 7.43 5.86 12.93
N MET A 111 7.36 5.76 11.61
CA MET A 111 6.69 6.80 10.81
C MET A 111 5.19 6.84 11.07
N LEU A 112 4.54 5.69 11.27
CA LEU A 112 3.14 5.65 11.69
C LEU A 112 2.96 6.16 13.13
N GLN A 113 3.93 5.90 14.02
CA GLN A 113 3.93 6.47 15.37
C GLN A 113 4.07 8.00 15.32
N ASP A 114 4.87 8.56 14.40
CA ASP A 114 4.95 10.00 14.17
C ASP A 114 3.59 10.58 13.67
N VAL A 115 2.89 9.83 12.80
CA VAL A 115 1.56 10.22 12.30
C VAL A 115 0.55 10.29 13.45
N VAL A 116 0.39 9.22 14.25
CA VAL A 116 -0.59 9.19 15.33
C VAL A 116 -0.22 10.11 16.50
N ALA A 117 1.06 10.41 16.68
CA ALA A 117 1.50 11.42 17.65
C ALA A 117 1.12 12.84 17.22
N ALA A 118 1.14 13.14 15.92
CA ALA A 118 0.75 14.45 15.37
C ALA A 118 -0.78 14.57 15.21
N ASN A 119 -1.47 13.50 14.84
CA ASN A 119 -2.92 13.42 14.74
C ASN A 119 -3.44 12.12 15.37
N PRO A 120 -3.93 12.14 16.61
CA PRO A 120 -4.46 10.95 17.30
C PRO A 120 -5.69 10.31 16.66
N GLU A 121 -6.38 10.99 15.75
CA GLU A 121 -7.54 10.48 15.01
C GLU A 121 -7.16 9.90 13.65
N ALA A 122 -5.88 9.99 13.25
CA ALA A 122 -5.42 9.51 11.94
C ALA A 122 -5.66 8.01 11.77
N GLU A 123 -6.29 7.65 10.65
CA GLU A 123 -6.45 6.24 10.25
C GLU A 123 -5.11 5.68 9.75
N VAL A 124 -4.70 4.55 10.33
CA VAL A 124 -3.40 3.95 10.02
C VAL A 124 -3.47 2.44 9.80
N GLY A 125 -2.77 1.96 8.78
CA GLY A 125 -2.61 0.54 8.45
C GLY A 125 -1.17 0.08 8.57
N LEU A 126 -0.93 -1.01 9.29
CA LEU A 126 0.38 -1.63 9.41
C LEU A 126 0.57 -2.71 8.36
N LEU A 127 1.43 -2.43 7.36
CA LEU A 127 1.80 -3.37 6.31
C LEU A 127 2.72 -4.46 6.85
N SER A 128 2.43 -5.73 6.52
CA SER A 128 3.26 -6.86 6.93
C SER A 128 3.17 -8.03 5.94
N ASN A 129 4.28 -8.73 5.73
CA ASN A 129 4.28 -9.99 4.96
C ASN A 129 3.68 -11.18 5.76
N GLY A 130 3.42 -10.99 7.05
CA GLY A 130 2.87 -12.02 7.92
C GLY A 130 1.92 -11.47 8.95
N LEU A 131 0.98 -12.31 9.43
CA LEU A 131 0.07 -11.98 10.50
C LEU A 131 0.35 -12.88 11.71
N ALA A 132 1.09 -12.34 12.69
CA ALA A 132 1.53 -13.03 13.89
C ALA A 132 1.34 -12.17 15.14
N ASN A 133 1.52 -12.73 16.32
CA ASN A 133 1.42 -11.99 17.60
C ASN A 133 2.31 -10.73 17.63
N THR A 134 3.50 -10.78 17.02
CA THR A 134 4.41 -9.63 16.93
C THR A 134 3.82 -8.51 16.07
N THR A 135 3.23 -8.83 14.92
CA THR A 135 2.57 -7.86 14.04
C THR A 135 1.39 -7.21 14.75
N VAL A 136 0.56 -8.02 15.41
CA VAL A 136 -0.58 -7.53 16.23
C VAL A 136 -0.10 -6.61 17.36
N ALA A 137 0.96 -7.00 18.08
CA ALA A 137 1.52 -6.17 19.16
C ALA A 137 2.04 -4.82 18.64
N MET A 138 2.68 -4.79 17.46
CA MET A 138 3.11 -3.55 16.82
C MET A 138 1.92 -2.66 16.45
N ALA A 139 0.89 -3.21 15.80
CA ALA A 139 -0.32 -2.45 15.43
C ALA A 139 -1.00 -1.84 16.66
N LYS A 140 -1.06 -2.57 17.78
CA LYS A 140 -1.61 -2.05 19.02
C LYS A 140 -0.89 -0.82 19.57
N THR A 141 0.40 -0.65 19.29
CA THR A 141 1.14 0.58 19.69
C THR A 141 0.69 1.83 18.93
N LEU A 142 -0.07 1.67 17.87
CA LEU A 142 -0.62 2.77 17.05
C LEU A 142 -2.03 3.18 17.50
N GLN A 143 -2.68 2.37 18.36
CA GLN A 143 -4.04 2.67 18.85
C GLN A 143 -4.00 3.82 19.86
N THR A 144 -4.73 4.89 19.58
CA THR A 144 -4.92 6.04 20.48
C THR A 144 -6.26 5.98 21.22
N GLY A 145 -7.16 5.09 20.80
CA GLY A 145 -8.56 5.03 21.23
C GLY A 145 -9.50 5.98 20.47
N GLN A 146 -8.97 6.77 19.55
CA GLN A 146 -9.73 7.71 18.72
C GLN A 146 -9.60 7.40 17.21
N ASN A 147 -8.65 6.54 16.84
CA ASN A 147 -8.34 6.21 15.45
C ASN A 147 -8.74 4.78 15.06
N ARG A 148 -8.92 4.57 13.77
CA ARG A 148 -8.95 3.23 13.17
C ARG A 148 -7.51 2.77 12.94
N VAL A 149 -7.18 1.58 13.48
CA VAL A 149 -5.92 0.88 13.21
C VAL A 149 -6.25 -0.49 12.62
N PHE A 150 -5.64 -0.82 11.49
CA PHE A 150 -5.83 -2.10 10.82
C PHE A 150 -4.49 -2.73 10.43
N LEU A 151 -4.52 -4.00 10.11
CA LEU A 151 -3.42 -4.76 9.53
C LEU A 151 -3.65 -4.87 8.03
N ASP A 152 -2.66 -4.51 7.22
CA ASP A 152 -2.67 -4.75 5.78
C ASP A 152 -1.58 -5.78 5.47
N VAL A 153 -1.99 -6.99 5.12
CA VAL A 153 -1.08 -8.14 5.09
C VAL A 153 -0.98 -8.77 3.70
N LEU A 154 0.18 -9.40 3.43
CA LEU A 154 0.30 -10.23 2.24
C LEU A 154 -0.80 -11.31 2.26
N HIS A 155 -1.57 -11.46 1.18
CA HIS A 155 -2.72 -12.36 1.13
C HIS A 155 -2.39 -13.80 1.56
N THR A 156 -1.16 -14.27 1.33
CA THR A 156 -0.70 -15.60 1.76
C THR A 156 -0.61 -15.78 3.28
N ALA A 157 -0.65 -14.69 4.04
CA ALA A 157 -0.66 -14.70 5.51
C ALA A 157 -2.06 -14.86 6.10
N VAL A 158 -3.11 -14.76 5.27
CA VAL A 158 -4.51 -14.85 5.69
C VAL A 158 -4.94 -16.30 5.79
N ASN A 159 -5.41 -16.71 6.96
CA ASN A 159 -6.06 -17.99 7.23
C ASN A 159 -6.91 -17.86 8.50
N GLY A 160 -7.72 -18.87 8.82
CA GLY A 160 -8.63 -18.79 9.97
C GLY A 160 -7.94 -18.48 11.30
N LEU A 161 -6.73 -19.01 11.55
CA LEU A 161 -5.99 -18.73 12.79
C LEU A 161 -5.48 -17.29 12.83
N SER A 162 -4.93 -16.78 11.74
CA SER A 162 -4.44 -15.41 11.66
C SER A 162 -5.59 -14.40 11.78
N MET A 163 -6.72 -14.66 11.12
CA MET A 163 -7.92 -13.82 11.23
C MET A 163 -8.50 -13.83 12.66
N GLN A 164 -8.53 -14.99 13.31
CA GLN A 164 -8.94 -15.09 14.71
C GLN A 164 -8.02 -14.28 15.64
N LEU A 165 -6.70 -14.30 15.38
CA LEU A 165 -5.74 -13.53 16.15
C LEU A 165 -5.98 -12.01 16.02
N ALA A 166 -6.22 -11.52 14.81
CA ALA A 166 -6.56 -10.11 14.57
C ALA A 166 -7.87 -9.72 15.24
N ALA A 167 -8.92 -10.55 15.09
CA ALA A 167 -10.24 -10.32 15.68
C ALA A 167 -10.19 -10.26 17.22
N GLN A 168 -9.42 -11.15 17.87
CA GLN A 168 -9.21 -11.12 19.32
C GLN A 168 -8.51 -9.84 19.79
N ALA A 169 -7.72 -9.22 18.92
CA ALA A 169 -7.04 -7.96 19.18
C ALA A 169 -7.90 -6.73 18.86
N GLY A 170 -9.09 -6.91 18.28
CA GLY A 170 -9.96 -5.84 17.80
C GLY A 170 -9.39 -5.11 16.60
N LEU A 171 -8.62 -5.80 15.73
CA LEU A 171 -8.01 -5.26 14.52
C LEU A 171 -8.72 -5.83 13.29
N GLU A 172 -9.04 -4.96 12.34
CA GLU A 172 -9.47 -5.34 11.00
C GLU A 172 -8.25 -5.76 10.16
N VAL A 173 -8.51 -6.53 9.10
CA VAL A 173 -7.47 -7.01 8.19
C VAL A 173 -7.83 -6.62 6.76
N GLU A 174 -6.91 -5.95 6.09
CA GLU A 174 -6.85 -5.75 4.65
C GLU A 174 -5.76 -6.64 4.05
N ALA A 175 -5.78 -6.88 2.74
CA ALA A 175 -4.82 -7.77 2.10
C ALA A 175 -4.28 -7.22 0.77
N TYR A 176 -2.98 -7.40 0.53
CA TYR A 176 -2.27 -7.08 -0.72
C TYR A 176 -1.51 -8.29 -1.26
N THR A 177 -1.08 -8.34 -2.51
CA THR A 177 -1.71 -7.73 -3.67
C THR A 177 -2.58 -8.78 -4.33
N VAL A 178 -3.85 -8.52 -4.48
CA VAL A 178 -4.86 -9.48 -4.92
C VAL A 178 -5.39 -9.06 -6.29
N ASN A 179 -5.04 -9.80 -7.32
CA ASN A 179 -5.42 -9.51 -8.71
C ASN A 179 -6.42 -10.53 -9.30
N ASP A 180 -6.84 -11.49 -8.51
CA ASP A 180 -7.76 -12.57 -8.89
C ASP A 180 -9.08 -12.44 -8.13
N ALA A 181 -10.21 -12.59 -8.84
CA ALA A 181 -11.53 -12.40 -8.25
C ALA A 181 -11.94 -13.53 -7.30
N GLU A 182 -11.55 -14.78 -7.59
CA GLU A 182 -11.84 -15.92 -6.72
C GLU A 182 -11.08 -15.79 -5.39
N LEU A 183 -9.80 -15.36 -5.47
CA LEU A 183 -9.01 -15.07 -4.27
C LEU A 183 -9.62 -13.92 -3.46
N ALA A 184 -10.07 -12.85 -4.11
CA ALA A 184 -10.70 -11.72 -3.44
C ALA A 184 -11.99 -12.15 -2.71
N GLU A 185 -12.82 -12.98 -3.33
CA GLU A 185 -14.04 -13.52 -2.72
C GLU A 185 -13.71 -14.43 -1.52
N ALA A 186 -12.70 -15.29 -1.65
CA ALA A 186 -12.24 -16.16 -0.57
C ALA A 186 -11.74 -15.35 0.65
N LEU A 187 -10.88 -14.34 0.41
CA LEU A 187 -10.37 -13.46 1.46
C LEU A 187 -11.49 -12.70 2.17
N THR A 188 -12.45 -12.17 1.41
CA THR A 188 -13.63 -11.49 1.98
C THR A 188 -14.46 -12.44 2.84
N SER A 189 -14.64 -13.70 2.40
CA SER A 189 -15.35 -14.73 3.17
C SER A 189 -14.63 -15.11 4.45
N LEU A 190 -13.31 -14.97 4.52
CA LEU A 190 -12.50 -15.12 5.74
C LEU A 190 -12.57 -13.89 6.66
N GLY A 191 -13.17 -12.79 6.24
CA GLY A 191 -13.33 -11.58 7.03
C GLY A 191 -12.35 -10.45 6.70
N VAL A 192 -11.62 -10.54 5.59
CA VAL A 192 -10.82 -9.40 5.06
C VAL A 192 -11.76 -8.30 4.62
N VAL A 193 -11.49 -7.06 5.04
CA VAL A 193 -12.39 -5.91 4.84
C VAL A 193 -11.95 -4.99 3.70
N GLY A 194 -10.71 -5.10 3.25
CA GLY A 194 -10.15 -4.30 2.15
C GLY A 194 -9.13 -5.08 1.33
N ILE A 195 -9.03 -4.76 0.05
CA ILE A 195 -8.13 -5.44 -0.89
C ILE A 195 -7.34 -4.42 -1.71
N THR A 196 -6.01 -4.53 -1.67
CA THR A 196 -5.12 -3.82 -2.59
C THR A 196 -4.93 -4.65 -3.86
N THR A 197 -5.26 -4.06 -5.00
CA THR A 197 -5.20 -4.72 -6.32
C THR A 197 -4.58 -3.82 -7.39
N ASN A 198 -3.93 -4.42 -8.39
CA ASN A 198 -3.42 -3.72 -9.58
C ASN A 198 -4.46 -3.65 -10.71
N THR A 199 -5.61 -4.31 -10.55
CA THR A 199 -6.65 -4.43 -11.59
C THR A 199 -8.02 -4.11 -11.02
N LEU A 200 -8.94 -3.68 -11.87
CA LEU A 200 -10.35 -3.59 -11.48
C LEU A 200 -10.90 -5.01 -11.35
N LEU A 201 -11.17 -5.42 -10.12
CA LEU A 201 -11.86 -6.66 -9.85
C LEU A 201 -13.37 -6.48 -10.09
N PRO A 202 -14.08 -7.50 -10.62
CA PRO A 202 -15.53 -7.45 -10.68
C PRO A 202 -16.09 -7.31 -9.27
N ALA A 203 -17.19 -6.56 -9.13
CA ALA A 203 -17.90 -6.51 -7.86
C ALA A 203 -18.27 -7.94 -7.43
N ALA A 204 -18.13 -8.24 -6.14
CA ALA A 204 -18.57 -9.52 -5.60
C ALA A 204 -20.01 -9.75 -6.02
N THR A 205 -20.27 -10.88 -6.67
CA THR A 205 -21.63 -11.27 -6.98
C THR A 205 -22.36 -11.50 -5.66
N THR A 206 -23.65 -11.17 -5.60
CA THR A 206 -24.50 -11.36 -4.41
C THR A 206 -24.77 -12.85 -4.08
N ALA A 207 -23.83 -13.73 -4.41
CA ALA A 207 -23.82 -15.12 -4.02
C ALA A 207 -23.71 -15.25 -2.48
N GLU A 208 -24.27 -16.33 -1.95
CA GLU A 208 -24.07 -16.63 -0.52
C GLU A 208 -22.59 -16.68 -0.20
N PRO A 209 -22.16 -16.19 1.00
CA PRO A 209 -20.76 -16.23 1.39
C PRO A 209 -20.17 -17.64 1.24
N MET A 210 -18.98 -17.74 0.68
CA MET A 210 -18.26 -19.00 0.53
C MET A 210 -18.08 -19.69 1.90
N GLN A 211 -18.15 -21.01 1.94
CA GLN A 211 -17.87 -21.75 3.18
C GLN A 211 -16.40 -21.54 3.59
N LEU A 212 -16.13 -21.38 4.90
CA LEU A 212 -14.79 -21.08 5.41
C LEU A 212 -13.72 -22.07 4.95
N GLN A 213 -14.05 -23.37 4.89
CA GLN A 213 -13.11 -24.40 4.45
C GLN A 213 -12.73 -24.24 2.97
N ASP A 214 -13.69 -23.87 2.13
CA ASP A 214 -13.44 -23.62 0.69
C ASP A 214 -12.59 -22.37 0.51
N ALA A 215 -12.89 -21.31 1.26
CA ALA A 215 -12.11 -20.08 1.25
C ALA A 215 -10.66 -20.32 1.68
N GLU A 216 -10.42 -21.06 2.77
CA GLU A 216 -9.07 -21.40 3.22
C GLU A 216 -8.32 -22.24 2.17
N ALA A 217 -9.00 -23.18 1.50
CA ALA A 217 -8.39 -24.00 0.44
C ALA A 217 -7.96 -23.15 -0.76
N ILE A 218 -8.77 -22.17 -1.16
CA ILE A 218 -8.45 -21.23 -2.25
C ILE A 218 -7.22 -20.39 -1.88
N VAL A 219 -7.22 -19.74 -0.71
CA VAL A 219 -6.08 -18.92 -0.27
C VAL A 219 -4.81 -19.76 -0.19
N ALA A 220 -4.87 -21.00 0.32
CA ALA A 220 -3.73 -21.91 0.38
C ALA A 220 -3.19 -22.29 -1.01
N ARG A 221 -4.05 -22.47 -2.02
CA ARG A 221 -3.65 -22.73 -3.40
C ARG A 221 -2.87 -21.53 -3.96
N PHE A 222 -3.39 -20.32 -3.86
CA PHE A 222 -2.71 -19.12 -4.33
C PHE A 222 -1.40 -18.86 -3.57
N ALA A 223 -1.30 -19.21 -2.28
CA ALA A 223 -0.05 -19.10 -1.53
C ALA A 223 1.03 -20.07 -2.05
N GLN A 224 0.68 -21.29 -2.49
CA GLN A 224 1.61 -22.22 -3.11
C GLN A 224 2.12 -21.71 -4.46
N ASP A 225 1.22 -21.22 -5.31
CA ASP A 225 1.56 -20.65 -6.62
C ASP A 225 2.48 -19.42 -6.48
N PHE A 226 2.24 -18.57 -5.47
CA PHE A 226 3.07 -17.41 -5.17
C PHE A 226 4.50 -17.80 -4.77
N THR A 227 4.67 -18.85 -3.98
CA THR A 227 6.00 -19.36 -3.57
C THR A 227 6.78 -19.91 -4.77
N MET A 228 6.11 -20.63 -5.66
CA MET A 228 6.72 -21.19 -6.87
C MET A 228 7.20 -20.11 -7.85
N THR A 229 6.46 -19.02 -7.99
CA THR A 229 6.85 -17.89 -8.88
C THR A 229 7.97 -17.05 -8.31
N SER A 230 8.05 -16.88 -6.99
CA SER A 230 9.12 -16.11 -6.33
C SER A 230 10.47 -16.81 -6.33
N GLU A 231 10.51 -18.15 -6.52
CA GLU A 231 11.75 -18.94 -6.66
C GLU A 231 12.30 -18.93 -8.10
N LEU A 232 11.54 -18.40 -9.08
CA LEU A 232 11.90 -18.41 -10.50
C LEU A 232 12.39 -17.05 -11.02
N GLU A 233 12.35 -15.98 -10.21
CA GLU A 233 12.96 -14.71 -10.56
C GLU A 233 14.39 -14.61 -10.01
N PRO A 234 15.42 -14.49 -10.88
CA PRO A 234 16.83 -14.40 -10.49
C PRO A 234 17.21 -13.05 -9.91
#